data_6ef9369f757a0b8561fc1cadfd092c7b
#
_entry.id   6ef9369f757a0b8561fc1cadfd092c7b
#
_cell.length_a   1.000
_cell.length_b   1.000
_cell.length_c   1.000
_cell.angle_alpha   90.00
_cell.angle_beta   90.00
_cell.angle_gamma   90.00
#
_symmetry.space_group_name_H-M   'P 1'
#
loop_
_entity.id
_entity.type
_entity.pdbx_description
1 polymer ?
#
loop_
_entity_poly.entity_id
_entity_poly.type
_entity_poly.pdbx_seq_one_letter_code
_entity_poly.pdbx_strand_id
1 'polypeptide(L)'
;TTMSSIFSFNLQNGLLNWNENVDSTNTPIIDLNNIFLFSDNGFFINIDKKTGKMIWSVNVLKILKKKKQNTKVTGFIMGSGKIYATTLNGYLIQCSAVSGLVENVRKIGDLITAAPIISDGALYILTDKSRIFGFN
;
A
#
# COMPACT_ATOMS: atom_id res chain seq x y z
N THR A 1 -20.51 2.53 5.72
CA THR A 1 -19.18 2.55 5.08
C THR A 1 -19.19 3.50 3.91
N THR A 2 -18.39 4.56 4.00
CA THR A 2 -18.14 5.46 2.87
C THR A 2 -17.28 4.73 1.84
N MET A 3 -17.82 4.57 0.63
CA MET A 3 -17.05 4.04 -0.48
C MET A 3 -16.19 5.16 -1.06
N SER A 4 -14.89 4.94 -1.11
CA SER A 4 -13.96 5.82 -1.80
C SER A 4 -13.91 5.46 -3.28
N SER A 5 -13.45 6.39 -4.09
CA SER A 5 -13.29 6.17 -5.53
C SER A 5 -11.99 6.79 -6.01
N ILE A 6 -11.40 6.15 -6.99
CA ILE A 6 -10.27 6.72 -7.72
C ILE A 6 -10.76 7.21 -9.08
N PHE A 7 -10.31 8.39 -9.46
CA PHE A 7 -10.69 9.02 -10.73
C PHE A 7 -9.43 9.33 -11.53
N SER A 8 -9.49 9.12 -12.83
CA SER A 8 -8.46 9.55 -13.76
C SER A 8 -9.03 10.61 -14.71
N PHE A 9 -8.38 11.77 -14.75
CA PHE A 9 -8.79 12.87 -15.62
C PHE A 9 -7.70 13.20 -16.63
N ASN A 10 -8.12 13.56 -17.83
CA ASN A 10 -7.23 14.13 -18.83
C ASN A 10 -6.94 15.59 -18.44
N LEU A 11 -5.67 15.91 -18.21
CA LEU A 11 -5.30 17.27 -17.77
C LEU A 11 -5.40 18.32 -18.87
N GLN A 12 -5.39 17.93 -20.16
CA GLN A 12 -5.47 18.88 -21.27
C GLN A 12 -6.89 19.39 -21.48
N ASN A 13 -7.89 18.55 -21.31
CA ASN A 13 -9.30 18.89 -21.58
C ASN A 13 -10.24 18.76 -20.38
N GLY A 14 -9.76 18.22 -19.24
CA GLY A 14 -10.57 18.05 -18.02
C GLY A 14 -11.57 16.91 -18.07
N LEU A 15 -11.57 16.11 -19.13
CA LEU A 15 -12.54 15.02 -19.26
C LEU A 15 -12.12 13.82 -18.40
N LEU A 16 -13.12 13.11 -17.90
CA LEU A 16 -12.93 11.88 -17.16
C LEU A 16 -12.46 10.75 -18.10
N ASN A 17 -11.32 10.13 -17.80
CA ASN A 17 -10.87 8.94 -18.50
C ASN A 17 -11.62 7.71 -18.01
N TRP A 18 -11.59 7.50 -16.68
CA TRP A 18 -12.27 6.39 -16.02
C TRP A 18 -12.37 6.69 -14.51
N ASN A 19 -13.24 5.98 -13.84
CA ASN A 19 -13.30 5.94 -12.40
C ASN A 19 -13.56 4.52 -11.91
N GLU A 20 -13.10 4.22 -10.69
CA GLU A 20 -13.25 2.91 -10.06
C GLU A 20 -13.52 3.08 -8.59
N ASN A 21 -14.39 2.24 -8.03
CA ASN A 21 -14.67 2.24 -6.60
C ASN A 21 -13.63 1.41 -5.88
N VAL A 22 -12.97 2.02 -4.90
CA VAL A 22 -12.00 1.36 -4.04
C VAL A 22 -12.21 1.85 -2.62
N ASP A 23 -12.12 0.95 -1.66
CA ASP A 23 -12.26 1.31 -0.24
C ASP A 23 -10.86 1.53 0.34
N SER A 24 -10.29 2.70 0.05
CA SER A 24 -8.92 3.03 0.46
C SER A 24 -8.79 4.47 0.89
N THR A 25 -8.05 4.69 1.97
CA THR A 25 -7.64 6.02 2.44
C THR A 25 -6.17 6.31 2.15
N ASN A 26 -5.42 5.35 1.61
CA ASN A 26 -4.01 5.52 1.29
C ASN A 26 -3.82 6.15 -0.08
N THR A 27 -2.76 6.96 -0.22
CA THR A 27 -2.37 7.54 -1.50
C THR A 27 -1.86 6.45 -2.44
N PRO A 28 -2.39 6.34 -3.67
CA PRO A 28 -1.91 5.36 -4.63
C PRO A 28 -0.47 5.64 -5.07
N ILE A 29 0.22 4.59 -5.50
CA ILE A 29 1.52 4.68 -6.17
C ILE A 29 1.34 4.27 -7.62
N ILE A 30 1.90 5.04 -8.54
CA ILE A 30 1.87 4.73 -9.97
C ILE A 30 3.27 4.37 -10.44
N ASP A 31 3.40 3.21 -11.08
CA ASP A 31 4.62 2.78 -11.74
C ASP A 31 4.27 2.19 -13.11
N LEU A 32 4.81 2.80 -14.17
CA LEU A 32 4.50 2.43 -15.55
C LEU A 32 2.99 2.43 -15.81
N ASN A 33 2.41 1.28 -16.15
CA ASN A 33 0.98 1.14 -16.40
C ASN A 33 0.19 0.63 -15.19
N ASN A 34 0.82 0.57 -14.01
CA ASN A 34 0.23 0.01 -12.80
C ASN A 34 -0.11 1.10 -11.80
N ILE A 35 -1.28 0.98 -11.18
CA ILE A 35 -1.66 1.79 -10.02
C ILE A 35 -1.80 0.83 -8.85
N PHE A 36 -0.96 1.03 -7.82
CA PHE A 36 -0.97 0.21 -6.61
C PHE A 36 -1.69 0.95 -5.50
N LEU A 37 -2.57 0.26 -4.80
CA LEU A 37 -3.21 0.77 -3.58
C LEU A 37 -3.56 -0.36 -2.62
N PHE A 38 -3.79 0.04 -1.37
CA PHE A 38 -4.25 -0.87 -0.33
C PHE A 38 -5.64 -0.45 0.12
N SER A 39 -6.57 -1.39 0.10
CA SER A 39 -7.90 -1.14 0.66
C SER A 39 -7.87 -1.18 2.18
N ASP A 40 -8.87 -0.55 2.81
CA ASP A 40 -8.95 -0.51 4.27
C ASP A 40 -9.17 -1.88 4.89
N ASN A 41 -9.70 -2.84 4.14
CA ASN A 41 -9.90 -4.22 4.59
C ASN A 41 -8.72 -5.15 4.26
N GLY A 42 -7.59 -4.60 3.82
CA GLY A 42 -6.33 -5.34 3.73
C GLY A 42 -5.99 -5.95 2.38
N PHE A 43 -6.66 -5.53 1.32
CA PHE A 43 -6.32 -5.98 -0.02
C PHE A 43 -5.28 -5.08 -0.65
N PHE A 44 -4.24 -5.68 -1.19
CA PHE A 44 -3.28 -5.03 -2.06
C PHE A 44 -3.79 -5.17 -3.50
N ILE A 45 -3.99 -4.04 -4.17
CA ILE A 45 -4.71 -3.97 -5.44
C ILE A 45 -3.82 -3.36 -6.50
N ASN A 46 -3.80 -3.96 -7.69
CA ASN A 46 -3.19 -3.39 -8.88
C ASN A 46 -4.26 -3.10 -9.92
N ILE A 47 -4.30 -1.86 -10.38
CA ILE A 47 -5.25 -1.38 -11.39
C ILE A 47 -4.47 -0.97 -12.63
N ASP A 48 -5.00 -1.32 -13.80
CA ASP A 48 -4.49 -0.85 -15.09
C ASP A 48 -4.71 0.65 -15.20
N LYS A 49 -3.64 1.41 -15.38
CA LYS A 49 -3.68 2.88 -15.42
C LYS A 49 -4.50 3.41 -16.58
N LYS A 50 -4.52 2.72 -17.72
CA LYS A 50 -5.21 3.19 -18.91
C LYS A 50 -6.72 2.96 -18.84
N THR A 51 -7.14 1.83 -18.29
CA THR A 51 -8.54 1.39 -18.33
C THR A 51 -9.26 1.52 -16.99
N GLY A 52 -8.52 1.60 -15.89
CA GLY A 52 -9.10 1.56 -14.54
C GLY A 52 -9.52 0.17 -14.10
N LYS A 53 -9.25 -0.86 -14.87
CA LYS A 53 -9.65 -2.23 -14.55
C LYS A 53 -8.66 -2.87 -13.58
N MET A 54 -9.19 -3.64 -12.65
CA MET A 54 -8.37 -4.40 -11.71
C MET A 54 -7.56 -5.48 -12.45
N ILE A 55 -6.24 -5.50 -12.22
CA ILE A 55 -5.36 -6.54 -12.74
C ILE A 55 -5.32 -7.71 -11.77
N TRP A 56 -5.09 -7.42 -10.47
CA TRP A 56 -5.17 -8.42 -9.40
C TRP A 56 -5.44 -7.74 -8.07
N SER A 57 -5.87 -8.56 -7.10
CA SER A 57 -6.13 -8.16 -5.72
C SER A 57 -5.73 -9.31 -4.80
N VAL A 58 -4.94 -9.02 -3.77
CA VAL A 58 -4.42 -10.01 -2.82
C VAL A 58 -4.68 -9.54 -1.40
N ASN A 59 -5.27 -10.38 -0.57
CA ASN A 59 -5.46 -10.06 0.86
C ASN A 59 -4.15 -10.25 1.62
N VAL A 60 -3.41 -9.16 1.82
CA VAL A 60 -2.09 -9.19 2.46
C VAL A 60 -2.17 -9.19 4.00
N LEU A 61 -3.24 -8.69 4.58
CA LEU A 61 -3.42 -8.70 6.03
C LEU A 61 -3.91 -10.03 6.57
N LYS A 62 -4.31 -10.96 5.69
CA LYS A 62 -4.77 -12.29 6.10
C LYS A 62 -3.73 -13.02 6.96
N ILE A 63 -2.45 -12.85 6.65
CA ILE A 63 -1.36 -13.47 7.42
C ILE A 63 -1.31 -12.96 8.86
N LEU A 64 -1.72 -11.72 9.10
CA LEU A 64 -1.73 -11.09 10.42
C LEU A 64 -2.99 -11.45 11.22
N LYS A 65 -4.08 -11.83 10.57
CA LYS A 65 -5.33 -12.23 11.23
C LYS A 65 -5.17 -13.48 12.08
N LYS A 66 -4.22 -14.35 11.76
CA LYS A 66 -3.89 -15.52 12.56
C LYS A 66 -3.45 -15.16 13.98
N LYS A 67 -3.06 -13.91 14.21
CA LYS A 67 -2.65 -13.38 15.51
C LYS A 67 -3.78 -12.64 16.23
N LYS A 68 -5.03 -12.78 15.80
CA LYS A 68 -6.25 -12.17 16.36
C LYS A 68 -6.16 -10.64 16.48
N GLN A 69 -5.47 -9.98 15.54
CA GLN A 69 -5.32 -8.53 15.58
C GLN A 69 -6.02 -7.90 14.38
N ASN A 70 -6.89 -6.95 14.67
CA ASN A 70 -7.44 -6.07 13.65
C ASN A 70 -6.45 -4.93 13.42
N THR A 71 -6.03 -4.78 12.18
CA THR A 71 -5.11 -3.71 11.81
C THR A 71 -5.45 -3.20 10.42
N LYS A 72 -4.81 -2.11 10.04
CA LYS A 72 -4.93 -1.54 8.69
C LYS A 72 -3.55 -1.13 8.19
N VAL A 73 -3.43 -1.03 6.88
CA VAL A 73 -2.24 -0.44 6.26
C VAL A 73 -2.27 1.07 6.49
N THR A 74 -1.20 1.61 7.04
CA THR A 74 -1.07 3.04 7.34
C THR A 74 -0.30 3.81 6.29
N GLY A 75 0.44 3.10 5.43
CA GLY A 75 1.16 3.68 4.32
C GLY A 75 2.00 2.64 3.63
N PHE A 76 2.48 2.99 2.44
CA PHE A 76 3.33 2.09 1.67
C PHE A 76 4.21 2.87 0.71
N ILE A 77 5.29 2.24 0.27
CA ILE A 77 6.25 2.82 -0.68
C ILE A 77 6.78 1.72 -1.60
N MET A 78 7.23 2.10 -2.78
CA MET A 78 7.80 1.18 -3.75
C MET A 78 9.30 1.41 -3.88
N GLY A 79 10.05 0.31 -3.93
CA GLY A 79 11.48 0.34 -4.22
C GLY A 79 11.95 -0.97 -4.78
N SER A 80 12.76 -0.94 -5.84
CA SER A 80 13.37 -2.12 -6.47
C SER A 80 12.36 -3.24 -6.82
N GLY A 81 11.20 -2.85 -7.36
CA GLY A 81 10.16 -3.82 -7.76
C GLY A 81 9.38 -4.44 -6.60
N LYS A 82 9.55 -3.91 -5.39
CA LYS A 82 8.87 -4.37 -4.18
C LYS A 82 8.03 -3.25 -3.60
N ILE A 83 6.95 -3.64 -2.93
CA ILE A 83 6.10 -2.74 -2.17
C ILE A 83 6.34 -3.03 -0.68
N TYR A 84 6.58 -1.97 0.07
CA TYR A 84 6.79 -2.03 1.53
C TYR A 84 5.64 -1.30 2.19
N ALA A 85 4.81 -2.04 2.92
CA ALA A 85 3.63 -1.50 3.59
C ALA A 85 3.81 -1.58 5.11
N THR A 86 3.38 -0.54 5.81
CA THR A 86 3.35 -0.52 7.27
C THR A 86 1.92 -0.68 7.75
N THR A 87 1.76 -1.31 8.91
CA THR A 87 0.46 -1.48 9.55
C THR A 87 0.40 -0.73 10.87
N LEU A 88 -0.81 -0.37 11.28
CA LEU A 88 -1.03 0.38 12.51
C LEU A 88 -0.47 -0.36 13.74
N ASN A 89 -0.61 -1.67 13.77
CA ASN A 89 -0.11 -2.51 14.87
C ASN A 89 1.38 -2.84 14.80
N GLY A 90 2.14 -2.18 13.92
CA GLY A 90 3.60 -2.22 13.95
C GLY A 90 4.25 -3.33 13.15
N TYR A 91 3.69 -3.71 12.01
CA TYR A 91 4.31 -4.65 11.09
C TYR A 91 4.79 -3.94 9.82
N LEU A 92 5.89 -4.43 9.28
CA LEU A 92 6.37 -4.12 7.93
C LEU A 92 6.12 -5.33 7.05
N ILE A 93 5.37 -5.14 5.96
CA ILE A 93 5.02 -6.18 5.01
C ILE A 93 5.71 -5.86 3.68
N GLN A 94 6.46 -6.81 3.15
CA GLN A 94 7.05 -6.71 1.82
C GLN A 94 6.25 -7.56 0.85
N CYS A 95 5.82 -6.95 -0.24
CA CYS A 95 5.06 -7.62 -1.31
C CYS A 95 5.77 -7.48 -2.65
N SER A 96 5.58 -8.47 -3.52
CA SER A 96 5.97 -8.35 -4.92
C SER A 96 5.07 -7.35 -5.63
N ALA A 97 5.65 -6.39 -6.38
CA ALA A 97 4.87 -5.49 -7.22
C ALA A 97 4.33 -6.19 -8.48
N VAL A 98 4.84 -7.36 -8.82
CA VAL A 98 4.40 -8.13 -9.99
C VAL A 98 3.18 -8.99 -9.66
N SER A 99 3.22 -9.73 -8.56
CA SER A 99 2.17 -10.70 -8.19
C SER A 99 1.26 -10.23 -7.06
N GLY A 100 1.70 -9.24 -6.27
CA GLY A 100 1.02 -8.82 -5.05
C GLY A 100 1.21 -9.73 -3.86
N LEU A 101 1.93 -10.85 -4.04
CA LEU A 101 2.11 -11.82 -2.95
C LEU A 101 3.05 -11.30 -1.88
N VAL A 102 2.73 -11.62 -0.63
CA VAL A 102 3.58 -11.30 0.53
C VAL A 102 4.84 -12.14 0.47
N GLU A 103 6.00 -11.49 0.51
CA GLU A 103 7.31 -12.16 0.49
C GLU A 103 7.97 -12.19 1.87
N ASN A 104 7.70 -11.16 2.70
CA ASN A 104 8.30 -11.06 4.02
C ASN A 104 7.41 -10.22 4.94
N VAL A 105 7.43 -10.57 6.24
CA VAL A 105 6.74 -9.82 7.29
C VAL A 105 7.70 -9.66 8.45
N ARG A 106 7.85 -8.42 8.93
CA ARG A 106 8.71 -8.11 10.07
C ARG A 106 7.93 -7.35 11.13
N LYS A 107 8.01 -7.80 12.37
CA LYS A 107 7.42 -7.10 13.50
C LYS A 107 8.35 -5.98 13.97
N ILE A 108 7.86 -4.74 13.97
CA ILE A 108 8.56 -3.58 14.53
C ILE A 108 8.19 -3.41 16.02
N GLY A 109 6.91 -3.58 16.33
CA GLY A 109 6.41 -3.61 17.72
C GLY A 109 5.78 -2.33 18.20
N ASP A 110 6.16 -1.19 17.66
CA ASP A 110 5.53 0.11 17.96
C ASP A 110 4.40 0.38 16.98
N LEU A 111 3.44 1.21 17.36
CA LEU A 111 2.42 1.69 16.41
C LEU A 111 3.07 2.53 15.30
N ILE A 112 2.65 2.31 14.08
CA ILE A 112 3.14 3.03 12.92
C ILE A 112 1.95 3.72 12.26
N THR A 113 2.01 5.05 12.16
CA THR A 113 0.91 5.86 11.60
C THR A 113 1.26 6.52 10.27
N ALA A 114 2.52 6.42 9.85
CA ALA A 114 3.03 7.05 8.63
C ALA A 114 3.57 6.02 7.66
N ALA A 115 3.61 6.40 6.38
CA ALA A 115 4.25 5.59 5.35
C ALA A 115 5.76 5.47 5.58
N PRO A 116 6.39 4.35 5.19
CA PRO A 116 7.84 4.25 5.23
C PRO A 116 8.48 5.15 4.17
N ILE A 117 9.76 5.42 4.32
CA ILE A 117 10.55 6.27 3.43
C ILE A 117 11.74 5.45 2.92
N ILE A 118 12.10 5.65 1.66
CA ILE A 118 13.30 5.04 1.07
C ILE A 118 14.28 6.15 0.69
N SER A 119 15.54 5.97 1.07
CA SER A 119 16.64 6.87 0.69
C SER A 119 17.94 6.06 0.64
N ASP A 120 18.72 6.24 -0.43
CA ASP A 120 20.04 5.64 -0.61
C ASP A 120 20.07 4.13 -0.34
N GLY A 121 19.07 3.41 -0.85
CA GLY A 121 18.98 1.96 -0.71
C GLY A 121 18.55 1.46 0.66
N ALA A 122 18.14 2.35 1.55
CA ALA A 122 17.65 2.01 2.89
C ALA A 122 16.19 2.40 3.06
N LEU A 123 15.46 1.59 3.81
CA LEU A 123 14.07 1.84 4.20
C LEU A 123 14.04 2.36 5.63
N TYR A 124 13.28 3.44 5.86
CA TYR A 124 13.14 4.05 7.17
C TYR A 124 11.69 4.05 7.61
N ILE A 125 11.47 3.70 8.87
CA ILE A 125 10.15 3.68 9.50
C ILE A 125 10.18 4.55 10.75
N LEU A 126 9.24 5.48 10.85
CA LEU A 126 9.02 6.30 12.05
C LEU A 126 7.86 5.71 12.84
N THR A 127 8.07 5.47 14.14
CA THR A 127 7.04 4.93 15.03
C THR A 127 6.44 6.02 15.92
N ASP A 128 5.33 5.70 16.58
CA ASP A 128 4.65 6.60 17.51
C ASP A 128 5.50 6.93 18.77
N LYS A 129 6.49 6.09 19.09
CA LYS A 129 7.44 6.33 20.19
C LYS A 129 8.64 7.15 19.74
N SER A 130 8.55 7.84 18.62
CA SER A 130 9.62 8.65 18.02
C SER A 130 10.91 7.86 17.75
N ARG A 131 10.78 6.55 17.52
CA ARG A 131 11.90 5.71 17.11
C ARG A 131 11.95 5.64 15.59
N ILE A 132 13.16 5.63 15.04
CA ILE A 132 13.41 5.48 13.62
C ILE A 132 14.15 4.16 13.42
N PHE A 133 13.60 3.30 12.57
CA PHE A 133 14.21 2.05 12.17
C PHE A 133 14.69 2.18 10.73
N GLY A 134 15.96 1.81 10.48
CA GLY A 134 16.53 1.78 9.15
C GLY A 134 16.86 0.35 8.74
N PHE A 135 16.52 -0.01 7.49
CA PHE A 135 16.76 -1.33 6.92
C PHE A 135 17.46 -1.18 5.58
N ASN A 136 18.55 -1.90 5.40
CA ASN A 136 19.26 -1.92 4.13
C ASN A 136 18.80 -3.09 3.27
#